data_f72c193186958d1d6c84ba0ec2f7888b
#
_entry.id   f72c193186958d1d6c84ba0ec2f7888b
#
_cell.length_a   1.000
_cell.length_b   1.000
_cell.length_c   1.000
_cell.angle_alpha   90.00
_cell.angle_beta   90.00
_cell.angle_gamma   90.00
#
_symmetry.space_group_name_H-M   'P 1'
#
loop_
_entity.id
_entity.type
_entity.pdbx_description
1 polymer ?
#
loop_
_entity_poly.entity_id
_entity_poly.type
_entity_poly.pdbx_seq_one_letter_code
_entity_poly.pdbx_strand_id
1 'polypeptide(L)'
;QLEHYIEKQRAKEFAVSLYRDLVGDTTAINNINHLTENCISDIDSLTVLLDQPGDLKSNTINVYKYSVNAFGLPQYQPNESTLQQLLNSGSLRYFKNATLVDSIKYYNNQIQRNAEFSKSAYEFNLEFRKIQLQVVKIGLLNKARYSPGLSNQTQNNHHSLYDLSIFSNQPLITYDAQKMEEFSNWCAFKQFYLINTLRRNMVQKSTAVSLIMLLKETYHIQ
;
A
#
# COMPACT_ATOMS: atom_id res chain seq x y z
N GLN A 1 24.58 -17.18 37.13
CA GLN A 1 23.16 -17.57 37.19
C GLN A 1 22.24 -16.32 37.01
N LEU A 2 22.49 -15.24 37.76
CA LEU A 2 21.69 -14.01 37.70
C LEU A 2 21.74 -13.34 36.30
N GLU A 3 22.92 -13.24 35.71
CA GLU A 3 23.11 -12.63 34.39
C GLU A 3 22.35 -13.39 33.29
N HIS A 4 22.44 -14.72 33.30
CA HIS A 4 21.69 -15.57 32.36
C HIS A 4 20.15 -15.42 32.51
N TYR A 5 19.69 -15.28 33.76
CA TYR A 5 18.26 -15.03 34.04
C TYR A 5 17.83 -13.68 33.45
N ILE A 6 18.60 -12.60 33.64
CA ILE A 6 18.32 -11.27 33.11
C ILE A 6 18.32 -11.28 31.59
N GLU A 7 19.27 -11.95 30.92
CA GLU A 7 19.29 -12.08 29.47
C GLU A 7 18.06 -12.79 28.94
N LYS A 8 17.64 -13.87 29.57
CA LYS A 8 16.44 -14.61 29.19
C LYS A 8 15.18 -13.77 29.35
N GLN A 9 15.08 -12.98 30.41
CA GLN A 9 13.96 -12.07 30.62
C GLN A 9 13.90 -10.97 29.53
N ARG A 10 15.03 -10.34 29.22
CA ARG A 10 15.15 -9.35 28.15
C ARG A 10 14.78 -9.94 26.78
N ALA A 11 15.25 -11.15 26.47
CA ALA A 11 14.88 -11.83 25.23
C ALA A 11 13.37 -12.00 25.12
N LYS A 12 12.70 -12.39 26.21
CA LYS A 12 11.25 -12.56 26.23
C LYS A 12 10.51 -11.23 26.06
N GLU A 13 10.97 -10.16 26.70
CA GLU A 13 10.37 -8.82 26.54
C GLU A 13 10.45 -8.32 25.10
N PHE A 14 11.62 -8.46 24.47
CA PHE A 14 11.78 -8.14 23.06
C PHE A 14 10.93 -9.03 22.15
N ALA A 15 10.84 -10.33 22.44
CA ALA A 15 10.03 -11.26 21.68
C ALA A 15 8.53 -10.87 21.71
N VAL A 16 8.00 -10.49 22.89
CA VAL A 16 6.62 -10.04 23.04
C VAL A 16 6.37 -8.72 22.31
N SER A 17 7.31 -7.77 22.40
CA SER A 17 7.18 -6.48 21.69
C SER A 17 7.21 -6.68 20.18
N LEU A 18 8.17 -7.46 19.66
CA LEU A 18 8.27 -7.77 18.23
C LEU A 18 7.02 -8.52 17.73
N TYR A 19 6.52 -9.47 18.50
CA TYR A 19 5.29 -10.18 18.19
C TYR A 19 4.12 -9.20 17.97
N ARG A 20 3.93 -8.23 18.87
CA ARG A 20 2.85 -7.22 18.77
C ARG A 20 3.02 -6.34 17.54
N ASP A 21 4.24 -5.89 17.26
CA ASP A 21 4.52 -5.09 16.06
C ASP A 21 4.18 -5.89 14.79
N LEU A 22 4.60 -7.15 14.69
CA LEU A 22 4.32 -8.01 13.54
C LEU A 22 2.83 -8.31 13.35
N VAL A 23 2.07 -8.51 14.42
CA VAL A 23 0.60 -8.70 14.35
C VAL A 23 -0.07 -7.43 13.80
N GLY A 24 0.34 -6.25 14.29
CA GLY A 24 -0.11 -4.97 13.76
C GLY A 24 0.22 -4.82 12.27
N ASP A 25 1.45 -5.16 11.89
CA ASP A 25 1.94 -5.12 10.52
C ASP A 25 1.14 -6.01 9.57
N THR A 26 0.84 -7.26 9.96
CA THR A 26 0.02 -8.16 9.13
C THR A 26 -1.37 -7.62 8.88
N THR A 27 -1.96 -6.96 9.87
CA THR A 27 -3.27 -6.30 9.75
C THR A 27 -3.20 -5.09 8.81
N ALA A 28 -2.19 -4.24 8.99
CA ALA A 28 -1.98 -3.07 8.15
C ALA A 28 -1.72 -3.46 6.68
N ILE A 29 -0.91 -4.50 6.43
CA ILE A 29 -0.67 -5.03 5.09
C ILE A 29 -1.98 -5.48 4.43
N ASN A 30 -2.87 -6.18 5.14
CA ASN A 30 -4.16 -6.60 4.59
C ASN A 30 -4.99 -5.40 4.13
N ASN A 31 -5.08 -4.36 4.95
CA ASN A 31 -5.84 -3.15 4.63
C ASN A 31 -5.26 -2.44 3.39
N ILE A 32 -3.94 -2.31 3.31
CA ILE A 32 -3.28 -1.70 2.15
C ILE A 32 -3.43 -2.56 0.90
N ASN A 33 -3.38 -3.88 1.01
CA ASN A 33 -3.60 -4.78 -0.13
C ASN A 33 -5.01 -4.60 -0.69
N HIS A 34 -6.03 -4.56 0.16
CA HIS A 34 -7.40 -4.29 -0.29
C HIS A 34 -7.55 -2.95 -1.02
N LEU A 35 -6.93 -1.88 -0.49
CA LEU A 35 -6.91 -0.58 -1.17
C LEU A 35 -6.17 -0.65 -2.52
N THR A 36 -5.10 -1.42 -2.59
CA THR A 36 -4.32 -1.60 -3.83
C THR A 36 -5.10 -2.38 -4.88
N GLU A 37 -5.82 -3.43 -4.48
CA GLU A 37 -6.72 -4.20 -5.35
C GLU A 37 -7.83 -3.32 -5.93
N ASN A 38 -8.43 -2.45 -5.12
CA ASN A 38 -9.41 -1.47 -5.58
C ASN A 38 -8.82 -0.50 -6.61
N CYS A 39 -7.60 0.00 -6.36
CA CYS A 39 -6.91 0.86 -7.34
C CYS A 39 -6.62 0.14 -8.66
N ILE A 40 -6.24 -1.14 -8.62
CA ILE A 40 -6.03 -1.96 -9.83
C ILE A 40 -7.33 -2.10 -10.62
N SER A 41 -8.43 -2.44 -9.96
CA SER A 41 -9.74 -2.60 -10.59
C SER A 41 -10.23 -1.30 -11.26
N ASP A 42 -9.99 -0.16 -10.61
CA ASP A 42 -10.35 1.15 -11.18
C ASP A 42 -9.48 1.52 -12.38
N ILE A 43 -8.18 1.21 -12.32
CA ILE A 43 -7.27 1.41 -13.45
C ILE A 43 -7.65 0.52 -14.64
N ASP A 44 -8.03 -0.73 -14.41
CA ASP A 44 -8.55 -1.61 -15.45
C ASP A 44 -9.78 -0.99 -16.13
N SER A 45 -10.74 -0.54 -15.31
CA SER A 45 -11.96 0.10 -15.81
C SER A 45 -11.66 1.40 -16.58
N LEU A 46 -10.69 2.18 -16.09
CA LEU A 46 -10.25 3.41 -16.75
C LEU A 46 -9.59 3.12 -18.10
N THR A 47 -8.69 2.14 -18.15
CA THR A 47 -7.99 1.75 -19.39
C THR A 47 -8.99 1.31 -20.46
N VAL A 48 -9.98 0.48 -20.11
CA VAL A 48 -11.05 0.07 -21.05
C VAL A 48 -11.79 1.27 -21.61
N LEU A 49 -12.09 2.30 -20.81
CA LEU A 49 -12.74 3.52 -21.29
C LEU A 49 -11.85 4.35 -22.21
N LEU A 50 -10.57 4.47 -21.88
CA LEU A 50 -9.60 5.27 -22.65
C LEU A 50 -9.32 4.63 -24.01
N ASP A 51 -9.38 3.31 -24.13
CA ASP A 51 -9.17 2.55 -25.36
C ASP A 51 -10.38 2.60 -26.29
N GLN A 52 -11.53 3.19 -25.84
CA GLN A 52 -12.75 3.36 -26.63
C GLN A 52 -13.08 4.86 -26.80
N PRO A 53 -12.30 5.62 -27.57
CA PRO A 53 -12.40 7.07 -27.64
C PRO A 53 -13.75 7.59 -28.15
N GLY A 54 -14.51 6.78 -28.92
CA GLY A 54 -15.84 7.12 -29.41
C GLY A 54 -16.87 7.38 -28.32
N ASP A 55 -16.71 6.70 -27.18
CA ASP A 55 -17.66 6.72 -26.06
C ASP A 55 -17.22 7.65 -24.90
N LEU A 56 -16.04 8.24 -24.96
CA LEU A 56 -15.47 9.03 -23.85
C LEU A 56 -16.36 10.23 -23.47
N LYS A 57 -16.99 10.89 -24.44
CA LYS A 57 -17.85 12.04 -24.15
C LYS A 57 -19.11 11.69 -23.37
N SER A 58 -19.68 10.51 -23.61
CA SER A 58 -20.84 9.98 -22.87
C SER A 58 -20.44 9.36 -21.52
N ASN A 59 -19.17 8.97 -21.35
CA ASN A 59 -18.63 8.28 -20.19
C ASN A 59 -17.71 9.13 -19.29
N THR A 60 -17.71 10.46 -19.43
CA THR A 60 -16.83 11.35 -18.67
C THR A 60 -16.93 11.17 -17.15
N ILE A 61 -18.12 10.94 -16.63
CA ILE A 61 -18.34 10.70 -15.20
C ILE A 61 -17.55 9.46 -14.72
N ASN A 62 -17.52 8.40 -15.54
CA ASN A 62 -16.79 7.18 -15.22
C ASN A 62 -15.26 7.38 -15.34
N VAL A 63 -14.81 8.17 -16.31
CA VAL A 63 -13.38 8.54 -16.41
C VAL A 63 -12.95 9.29 -15.14
N TYR A 64 -13.72 10.26 -14.66
CA TYR A 64 -13.43 10.95 -13.40
C TYR A 64 -13.47 10.01 -12.20
N LYS A 65 -14.53 9.20 -12.09
CA LYS A 65 -14.72 8.24 -11.01
C LYS A 65 -13.50 7.32 -10.83
N TYR A 66 -13.07 6.68 -11.90
CA TYR A 66 -11.93 5.77 -11.85
C TYR A 66 -10.59 6.51 -11.70
N SER A 67 -10.48 7.72 -12.24
CA SER A 67 -9.29 8.57 -12.08
C SER A 67 -9.05 9.00 -10.64
N VAL A 68 -10.09 9.11 -9.78
CA VAL A 68 -9.92 9.47 -8.35
C VAL A 68 -8.99 8.48 -7.65
N ASN A 69 -9.18 7.19 -7.89
CA ASN A 69 -8.36 6.15 -7.25
C ASN A 69 -7.06 5.89 -7.99
N ALA A 70 -7.06 6.01 -9.32
CA ALA A 70 -5.84 5.99 -10.11
C ALA A 70 -4.82 7.06 -9.65
N PHE A 71 -5.28 8.16 -9.04
CA PHE A 71 -4.41 9.19 -8.46
C PHE A 71 -3.64 8.71 -7.21
N GLY A 72 -4.21 7.76 -6.46
CA GLY A 72 -3.62 7.22 -5.24
C GLY A 72 -2.42 6.31 -5.47
N LEU A 73 -1.62 6.14 -4.44
CA LEU A 73 -0.58 5.12 -4.34
C LEU A 73 -0.62 4.56 -2.91
N PRO A 74 -1.41 3.51 -2.66
CA PRO A 74 -1.43 2.88 -1.36
C PRO A 74 -0.05 2.34 -1.00
N GLN A 75 0.45 2.71 0.18
CA GLN A 75 1.75 2.26 0.68
C GLN A 75 1.61 1.78 2.11
N TYR A 76 2.20 0.63 2.38
CA TYR A 76 2.35 0.12 3.72
C TYR A 76 3.60 0.70 4.37
N GLN A 77 3.48 1.09 5.64
CA GLN A 77 4.59 1.51 6.48
C GLN A 77 4.69 0.56 7.68
N PRO A 78 5.80 -0.20 7.81
CA PRO A 78 5.98 -1.14 8.93
C PRO A 78 6.19 -0.40 10.24
N ASN A 79 5.79 -1.05 11.35
CA ASN A 79 6.22 -0.64 12.69
C ASN A 79 7.60 -1.23 12.97
N GLU A 80 8.63 -0.43 12.75
CA GLU A 80 10.02 -0.86 12.91
C GLU A 80 10.59 -0.63 14.34
N SER A 81 9.80 -0.14 15.29
CA SER A 81 10.32 0.33 16.58
C SER A 81 11.11 -0.75 17.34
N THR A 82 10.53 -1.93 17.57
CA THR A 82 11.21 -3.03 18.24
C THR A 82 12.33 -3.62 17.39
N LEU A 83 12.09 -3.74 16.07
CA LEU A 83 13.06 -4.28 15.13
C LEU A 83 14.34 -3.44 15.10
N GLN A 84 14.23 -2.12 14.97
CA GLN A 84 15.37 -1.20 14.96
C GLN A 84 16.09 -1.20 16.31
N GLN A 85 15.36 -1.28 17.43
CA GLN A 85 15.98 -1.42 18.74
C GLN A 85 16.82 -2.69 18.86
N LEU A 86 16.29 -3.84 18.38
CA LEU A 86 17.01 -5.11 18.38
C LEU A 86 18.30 -5.06 17.55
N LEU A 87 18.22 -4.46 16.36
CA LEU A 87 19.35 -4.40 15.43
C LEU A 87 20.43 -3.42 15.90
N ASN A 88 20.05 -2.23 16.35
CA ASN A 88 20.97 -1.13 16.63
C ASN A 88 21.60 -1.22 18.03
N SER A 89 20.91 -1.80 19.03
CA SER A 89 21.45 -1.96 20.40
C SER A 89 22.30 -3.20 20.61
N GLY A 90 22.43 -4.05 19.58
CA GLY A 90 23.08 -5.35 19.71
C GLY A 90 22.26 -6.37 20.54
N SER A 91 20.96 -6.08 20.80
CA SER A 91 20.10 -6.91 21.64
C SER A 91 19.72 -8.24 20.98
N LEU A 92 19.98 -8.43 19.68
CA LEU A 92 19.85 -9.74 19.02
C LEU A 92 20.65 -10.86 19.72
N ARG A 93 21.74 -10.50 20.42
CA ARG A 93 22.55 -11.47 21.20
C ARG A 93 21.78 -12.17 22.33
N TYR A 94 20.67 -11.58 22.79
CA TYR A 94 19.83 -12.21 23.81
C TYR A 94 19.04 -13.40 23.26
N PHE A 95 18.76 -13.42 21.95
CA PHE A 95 18.11 -14.56 21.30
C PHE A 95 19.14 -15.67 21.05
N LYS A 96 18.97 -16.80 21.73
CA LYS A 96 19.88 -17.96 21.59
C LYS A 96 19.50 -18.86 20.41
N ASN A 97 18.30 -18.70 19.83
CA ASN A 97 17.83 -19.45 18.67
C ASN A 97 18.36 -18.78 17.39
N ALA A 98 19.32 -19.41 16.72
CA ALA A 98 19.93 -18.90 15.50
C ALA A 98 18.90 -18.73 14.37
N THR A 99 17.96 -19.67 14.21
CA THR A 99 16.89 -19.60 13.22
C THR A 99 16.02 -18.35 13.42
N LEU A 100 15.71 -18.02 14.69
CA LEU A 100 14.95 -16.81 15.02
C LEU A 100 15.73 -15.54 14.65
N VAL A 101 17.02 -15.48 14.99
CA VAL A 101 17.89 -14.34 14.64
C VAL A 101 17.96 -14.13 13.12
N ASP A 102 18.13 -15.22 12.37
CA ASP A 102 18.19 -15.14 10.90
C ASP A 102 16.83 -14.74 10.29
N SER A 103 15.73 -15.22 10.86
CA SER A 103 14.37 -14.82 10.44
C SER A 103 14.11 -13.33 10.70
N ILE A 104 14.57 -12.78 11.83
CA ILE A 104 14.46 -11.34 12.14
C ILE A 104 15.26 -10.51 11.11
N LYS A 105 16.49 -10.91 10.81
CA LYS A 105 17.32 -10.24 9.79
C LYS A 105 16.70 -10.32 8.41
N TYR A 106 16.15 -11.48 8.04
CA TYR A 106 15.48 -11.66 6.76
C TYR A 106 14.25 -10.75 6.64
N TYR A 107 13.42 -10.65 7.69
CA TYR A 107 12.28 -9.75 7.73
C TYR A 107 12.73 -8.28 7.57
N ASN A 108 13.78 -7.85 8.27
CA ASN A 108 14.35 -6.51 8.08
C ASN A 108 14.78 -6.25 6.62
N ASN A 109 15.45 -7.22 6.00
CA ASN A 109 15.86 -7.09 4.60
C ASN A 109 14.65 -6.96 3.63
N GLN A 110 13.53 -7.62 3.92
CA GLN A 110 12.30 -7.43 3.15
C GLN A 110 11.74 -6.01 3.30
N ILE A 111 11.74 -5.46 4.52
CA ILE A 111 11.33 -4.07 4.77
C ILE A 111 12.18 -3.11 3.94
N GLN A 112 13.49 -3.22 3.99
CA GLN A 112 14.40 -2.32 3.25
C GLN A 112 14.18 -2.39 1.73
N ARG A 113 14.07 -3.60 1.17
CA ARG A 113 13.78 -3.79 -0.26
C ARG A 113 12.42 -3.23 -0.67
N ASN A 114 11.42 -3.30 0.21
CA ASN A 114 10.10 -2.74 -0.05
C ASN A 114 10.13 -1.21 0.03
N ALA A 115 10.90 -0.63 0.95
CA ALA A 115 11.10 0.82 1.04
C ALA A 115 11.76 1.39 -0.23
N GLU A 116 12.81 0.73 -0.75
CA GLU A 116 13.46 1.11 -2.01
C GLU A 116 12.47 1.06 -3.19
N PHE A 117 11.70 -0.01 -3.30
CA PHE A 117 10.67 -0.14 -4.34
C PHE A 117 9.59 0.95 -4.20
N SER A 118 9.14 1.23 -2.98
CA SER A 118 8.14 2.27 -2.70
C SER A 118 8.62 3.65 -3.13
N LYS A 119 9.91 3.94 -2.98
CA LYS A 119 10.51 5.19 -3.47
C LYS A 119 10.41 5.29 -5.00
N SER A 120 10.81 4.25 -5.73
CA SER A 120 10.69 4.21 -7.20
C SER A 120 9.23 4.31 -7.66
N ALA A 121 8.32 3.63 -6.97
CA ALA A 121 6.89 3.71 -7.27
C ALA A 121 6.33 5.11 -7.02
N TYR A 122 6.81 5.82 -6.00
CA TYR A 122 6.42 7.20 -5.73
C TYR A 122 6.91 8.15 -6.83
N GLU A 123 8.17 8.05 -7.26
CA GLU A 123 8.74 8.83 -8.35
C GLU A 123 7.95 8.62 -9.64
N PHE A 124 7.68 7.37 -9.99
CA PHE A 124 6.80 7.03 -11.11
C PHE A 124 5.41 7.68 -10.97
N ASN A 125 4.81 7.62 -9.78
CA ASN A 125 3.47 8.17 -9.54
C ASN A 125 3.43 9.70 -9.74
N LEU A 126 4.52 10.41 -9.49
CA LEU A 126 4.62 11.85 -9.79
C LEU A 126 4.53 12.10 -11.31
N GLU A 127 5.22 11.30 -12.12
CA GLU A 127 5.14 11.42 -13.58
C GLU A 127 3.76 11.03 -14.10
N PHE A 128 3.19 9.93 -13.62
CA PHE A 128 1.81 9.52 -13.93
C PHE A 128 0.81 10.66 -13.68
N ARG A 129 0.93 11.35 -12.56
CA ARG A 129 0.05 12.49 -12.23
C ARG A 129 0.16 13.62 -13.25
N LYS A 130 1.34 13.91 -13.79
CA LYS A 130 1.51 14.95 -14.83
C LYS A 130 0.71 14.61 -16.08
N ILE A 131 0.70 13.35 -16.49
CA ILE A 131 -0.10 12.89 -17.65
C ILE A 131 -1.59 12.94 -17.32
N GLN A 132 -1.99 12.44 -16.15
CA GLN A 132 -3.38 12.50 -15.70
C GLN A 132 -3.94 13.93 -15.70
N LEU A 133 -3.13 14.93 -15.27
CA LEU A 133 -3.51 16.34 -15.24
C LEU A 133 -3.75 16.95 -16.64
N GLN A 134 -3.28 16.31 -17.70
CA GLN A 134 -3.56 16.75 -19.07
C GLN A 134 -4.96 16.30 -19.56
N VAL A 135 -5.54 15.31 -18.88
CA VAL A 135 -6.83 14.70 -19.27
C VAL A 135 -7.95 15.08 -18.32
N VAL A 136 -7.72 15.03 -17.00
CA VAL A 136 -8.76 15.27 -16.00
C VAL A 136 -8.49 16.51 -15.15
N LYS A 137 -9.56 17.20 -14.76
CA LYS A 137 -9.51 18.40 -13.92
C LYS A 137 -9.28 18.01 -12.46
N ILE A 138 -8.05 18.16 -11.95
CA ILE A 138 -7.68 17.77 -10.58
C ILE A 138 -8.53 18.47 -9.51
N GLY A 139 -8.97 19.70 -9.75
CA GLY A 139 -9.83 20.43 -8.82
C GLY A 139 -11.18 19.74 -8.58
N LEU A 140 -11.69 19.00 -9.55
CA LEU A 140 -12.90 18.20 -9.40
C LEU A 140 -12.62 16.94 -8.57
N LEU A 141 -11.49 16.26 -8.81
CA LEU A 141 -11.07 15.09 -8.02
C LEU A 141 -10.92 15.46 -6.53
N ASN A 142 -10.30 16.61 -6.26
CA ASN A 142 -10.14 17.10 -4.90
C ASN A 142 -11.50 17.43 -4.24
N LYS A 143 -12.39 18.10 -4.96
CA LYS A 143 -13.74 18.40 -4.45
C LYS A 143 -14.51 17.12 -4.13
N ALA A 144 -14.48 16.11 -5.00
CA ALA A 144 -15.14 14.85 -4.76
C ALA A 144 -14.64 14.14 -3.49
N ARG A 145 -13.33 14.19 -3.22
CA ARG A 145 -12.70 13.58 -2.03
C ARG A 145 -13.05 14.29 -0.72
N TYR A 146 -13.22 15.61 -0.76
CA TYR A 146 -13.36 16.43 0.44
C TYR A 146 -14.77 16.99 0.62
N SER A 147 -15.78 16.40 -0.04
CA SER A 147 -17.16 16.81 0.12
C SER A 147 -17.63 16.61 1.57
N PRO A 148 -18.19 17.66 2.23
CA PRO A 148 -18.73 17.54 3.57
C PRO A 148 -19.84 16.48 3.64
N GLY A 149 -19.80 15.60 4.62
CA GLY A 149 -20.81 14.55 4.86
C GLY A 149 -20.37 13.14 4.50
N LEU A 150 -19.22 12.94 3.83
CA LEU A 150 -18.71 11.61 3.48
C LEU A 150 -17.80 10.98 4.55
N SER A 151 -17.39 11.76 5.57
CA SER A 151 -16.43 11.32 6.60
C SER A 151 -16.92 10.22 7.54
N ASN A 152 -18.24 9.91 7.54
CA ASN A 152 -18.85 8.96 8.47
C ASN A 152 -19.34 7.65 7.82
N GLN A 153 -19.06 7.41 6.54
CA GLN A 153 -19.48 6.16 5.89
C GLN A 153 -18.41 5.09 6.01
N THR A 154 -18.83 3.94 6.51
CA THR A 154 -17.99 2.75 6.70
C THR A 154 -17.39 2.25 5.38
N GLN A 155 -16.14 1.84 5.44
CA GLN A 155 -15.20 1.50 4.37
C GLN A 155 -15.61 0.34 3.41
N ASN A 156 -16.86 -0.09 3.39
CA ASN A 156 -17.27 -1.29 2.64
C ASN A 156 -17.55 -1.05 1.15
N ASN A 157 -17.62 0.20 0.72
CA ASN A 157 -17.73 0.53 -0.70
C ASN A 157 -16.85 1.74 -1.02
N HIS A 158 -15.74 1.46 -1.65
CA HIS A 158 -14.68 2.40 -1.98
C HIS A 158 -15.14 3.67 -2.74
N HIS A 159 -16.16 3.54 -3.60
CA HIS A 159 -16.74 4.68 -4.31
C HIS A 159 -17.75 5.48 -3.47
N SER A 160 -18.24 4.95 -2.35
CA SER A 160 -19.16 5.67 -1.47
C SER A 160 -18.49 6.83 -0.71
N LEU A 161 -17.16 6.88 -0.73
CA LEU A 161 -16.38 7.95 -0.11
C LEU A 161 -16.25 9.22 -0.99
N TYR A 162 -16.84 9.22 -2.20
CA TYR A 162 -16.71 10.33 -3.14
C TYR A 162 -18.07 10.85 -3.57
N ASP A 163 -18.21 12.17 -3.60
CA ASP A 163 -19.38 12.81 -4.21
C ASP A 163 -19.23 12.81 -5.73
N LEU A 164 -19.74 11.75 -6.35
CA LEU A 164 -19.69 11.58 -7.80
C LEU A 164 -20.57 12.57 -8.57
N SER A 165 -21.54 13.24 -7.91
CA SER A 165 -22.40 14.24 -8.55
C SER A 165 -21.61 15.43 -9.09
N ILE A 166 -20.45 15.72 -8.48
CA ILE A 166 -19.53 16.77 -8.91
C ILE A 166 -19.03 16.56 -10.35
N PHE A 167 -19.00 15.32 -10.82
CA PHE A 167 -18.54 14.97 -12.17
C PHE A 167 -19.63 15.07 -13.23
N SER A 168 -20.90 15.29 -12.84
CA SER A 168 -22.01 15.38 -13.77
C SER A 168 -21.79 16.53 -14.75
N ASN A 169 -21.90 16.23 -16.05
CA ASN A 169 -21.73 17.19 -17.15
C ASN A 169 -20.35 17.90 -17.18
N GLN A 170 -19.33 17.35 -16.54
CA GLN A 170 -17.98 17.91 -16.58
C GLN A 170 -17.21 17.33 -17.78
N PRO A 171 -16.79 18.14 -18.76
CA PRO A 171 -15.94 17.64 -19.84
C PRO A 171 -14.53 17.34 -19.34
N LEU A 172 -13.85 16.41 -20.00
CA LEU A 172 -12.40 16.23 -19.84
C LEU A 172 -11.66 17.48 -20.36
N ILE A 173 -10.40 17.62 -20.00
CA ILE A 173 -9.54 18.70 -20.50
C ILE A 173 -9.30 18.52 -22.01
N THR A 174 -9.16 17.28 -22.45
CA THR A 174 -8.96 16.94 -23.86
C THR A 174 -9.69 15.65 -24.23
N TYR A 175 -9.94 15.47 -25.51
CA TYR A 175 -10.39 14.23 -26.16
C TYR A 175 -9.46 13.85 -27.32
N ASP A 176 -8.25 14.38 -27.32
CA ASP A 176 -7.25 14.07 -28.31
C ASP A 176 -6.83 12.60 -28.20
N ALA A 177 -6.89 11.86 -29.31
CA ALA A 177 -6.68 10.42 -29.32
C ALA A 177 -5.26 10.04 -28.87
N GLN A 178 -4.24 10.80 -29.26
CA GLN A 178 -2.85 10.53 -28.88
C GLN A 178 -2.66 10.70 -27.37
N LYS A 179 -3.27 11.75 -26.76
CA LYS A 179 -3.20 11.96 -25.32
C LYS A 179 -3.98 10.91 -24.54
N MET A 180 -5.09 10.40 -25.08
CA MET A 180 -5.82 9.31 -24.46
C MET A 180 -5.03 8.01 -24.50
N GLU A 181 -4.40 7.70 -25.62
CA GLU A 181 -3.50 6.54 -25.75
C GLU A 181 -2.30 6.66 -24.81
N GLU A 182 -1.68 7.83 -24.73
CA GLU A 182 -0.59 8.08 -23.77
C GLU A 182 -1.05 7.83 -22.33
N PHE A 183 -2.22 8.34 -21.95
CA PHE A 183 -2.77 8.16 -20.61
C PHE A 183 -3.11 6.69 -20.34
N SER A 184 -3.69 5.96 -21.32
CA SER A 184 -3.96 4.53 -21.21
C SER A 184 -2.65 3.73 -20.95
N ASN A 185 -1.61 4.01 -21.73
CA ASN A 185 -0.29 3.37 -21.53
C ASN A 185 0.28 3.63 -20.14
N TRP A 186 0.16 4.85 -19.63
CA TRP A 186 0.57 5.19 -18.27
C TRP A 186 -0.28 4.49 -17.20
N CYS A 187 -1.58 4.29 -17.44
CA CYS A 187 -2.45 3.48 -16.58
C CYS A 187 -1.98 2.03 -16.51
N ALA A 188 -1.68 1.40 -17.65
CA ALA A 188 -1.16 0.05 -17.70
C ALA A 188 0.19 -0.08 -16.95
N PHE A 189 1.06 0.90 -17.09
CA PHE A 189 2.35 0.90 -16.37
C PHE A 189 2.15 1.12 -14.86
N LYS A 190 1.20 1.95 -14.46
CA LYS A 190 0.83 2.10 -13.05
C LYS A 190 0.30 0.81 -12.45
N GLN A 191 -0.54 0.09 -13.18
CA GLN A 191 -1.04 -1.22 -12.75
C GLN A 191 0.09 -2.20 -12.48
N PHE A 192 1.14 -2.21 -13.32
CA PHE A 192 2.35 -3.01 -13.08
C PHE A 192 2.98 -2.70 -11.71
N TYR A 193 3.13 -1.42 -11.33
CA TYR A 193 3.63 -1.04 -10.01
C TYR A 193 2.73 -1.51 -8.88
N LEU A 194 1.41 -1.38 -9.02
CA LEU A 194 0.45 -1.80 -8.00
C LEU A 194 0.45 -3.33 -7.80
N ILE A 195 0.50 -4.11 -8.89
CA ILE A 195 0.62 -5.57 -8.83
C ILE A 195 1.92 -5.99 -8.12
N ASN A 196 3.04 -5.32 -8.42
CA ASN A 196 4.30 -5.61 -7.75
C ASN A 196 4.27 -5.20 -6.26
N THR A 197 3.56 -4.11 -5.91
CA THR A 197 3.29 -3.75 -4.50
C THR A 197 2.56 -4.88 -3.78
N LEU A 198 1.47 -5.41 -4.34
CA LEU A 198 0.74 -6.54 -3.77
C LEU A 198 1.64 -7.75 -3.55
N ARG A 199 2.40 -8.15 -4.56
CA ARG A 199 3.32 -9.30 -4.47
C ARG A 199 4.35 -9.14 -3.36
N ARG A 200 4.94 -7.95 -3.23
CA ARG A 200 5.91 -7.63 -2.18
C ARG A 200 5.28 -7.63 -0.79
N ASN A 201 4.10 -7.06 -0.66
CA ASN A 201 3.33 -7.07 0.58
C ASN A 201 2.96 -8.50 1.00
N MET A 202 2.58 -9.37 0.06
CA MET A 202 2.29 -10.77 0.34
C MET A 202 3.51 -11.53 0.87
N VAL A 203 4.68 -11.31 0.27
CA VAL A 203 5.95 -11.90 0.74
C VAL A 203 6.28 -11.40 2.14
N GLN A 204 6.20 -10.09 2.38
CA GLN A 204 6.46 -9.50 3.69
C GLN A 204 5.50 -10.03 4.76
N LYS A 205 4.19 -10.11 4.44
CA LYS A 205 3.18 -10.69 5.33
C LYS A 205 3.49 -12.15 5.66
N SER A 206 3.80 -12.97 4.66
CA SER A 206 4.17 -14.38 4.86
C SER A 206 5.39 -14.52 5.77
N THR A 207 6.39 -13.68 5.56
CA THR A 207 7.59 -13.65 6.42
C THR A 207 7.24 -13.23 7.86
N ALA A 208 6.39 -12.21 8.03
CA ALA A 208 5.92 -11.77 9.36
C ALA A 208 5.14 -12.89 10.07
N VAL A 209 4.25 -13.59 9.37
CA VAL A 209 3.48 -14.71 9.94
C VAL A 209 4.40 -15.86 10.38
N SER A 210 5.38 -16.22 9.56
CA SER A 210 6.37 -17.24 9.92
C SER A 210 7.17 -16.84 11.16
N LEU A 211 7.56 -15.57 11.26
CA LEU A 211 8.29 -15.04 12.41
C LEU A 211 7.42 -15.00 13.68
N ILE A 212 6.14 -14.64 13.54
CA ILE A 212 5.13 -14.70 14.62
C ILE A 212 5.05 -16.14 15.20
N MET A 213 4.94 -17.15 14.33
CA MET A 213 4.86 -18.55 14.75
C MET A 213 6.12 -18.96 15.51
N LEU A 214 7.30 -18.61 14.99
CA LEU A 214 8.58 -18.93 15.62
C LEU A 214 8.75 -18.25 16.98
N LEU A 215 8.30 -16.98 17.12
CA LEU A 215 8.30 -16.26 18.41
C LEU A 215 7.37 -16.93 19.43
N LYS A 216 6.15 -17.30 18.99
CA LYS A 216 5.17 -18.01 19.86
C LYS A 216 5.73 -19.34 20.36
N GLU A 217 6.30 -20.13 19.49
CA GLU A 217 6.88 -21.43 19.83
C GLU A 217 8.07 -21.27 20.79
N THR A 218 9.01 -20.36 20.48
CA THR A 218 10.26 -20.20 21.25
C THR A 218 10.03 -19.61 22.64
N TYR A 219 9.07 -18.68 22.79
CA TYR A 219 8.85 -17.91 24.03
C TYR A 219 7.51 -18.18 24.70
N HIS A 220 6.70 -19.13 24.19
CA HIS A 220 5.38 -19.48 24.70
C HIS A 220 4.46 -18.24 24.84
N ILE A 221 4.39 -17.41 23.79
CA ILE A 221 3.54 -16.23 23.73
C ILE A 221 2.11 -16.69 23.40
N GLN A 222 1.14 -16.29 24.22
CA GLN A 222 -0.28 -16.60 24.04
C GLN A 222 -0.95 -15.65 23.04
#